data_676f35207ab251723cc4ae7b79d231a9
#
_entry.id   676f35207ab251723cc4ae7b79d231a9
#
_cell.length_a   1.000
_cell.length_b   1.000
_cell.length_c   1.000
_cell.angle_alpha   90.00
_cell.angle_beta   90.00
_cell.angle_gamma   90.00
#
_symmetry.space_group_name_H-M   'P 1'
#
loop_
_entity.id
_entity.type
_entity.pdbx_description
1 polymer ?
#
loop_
_entity_poly.entity_id
_entity_poly.type
_entity_poly.pdbx_seq_one_letter_code
_entity_poly.pdbx_strand_id
1 'polypeptide(L)'
;MNSTKIIAVVLGVLMIGFAGAFAYTYSDLSAHPQVSPNTAESAVLGDAFSHWNDISIENSTLLGSQYASNATLQWIGGPLSGTYHGVGNITLTWNKFFGLWSAVWFYTVNPPAISMSGNYATVTSDNQFVVTPVNSQYQAQYINVSYTLVYSLGKVSVSSSNGATAYTTTSISASGPMIQKEIWKITGTGFVSSTEKSSQIDLINSLAFNHWNNIAIENITTVMQEYATNATLHWANGPLKGNYNGYSSIMGTWTKFFGLWNAVWFYSEAPPVVTMHGNSVNVNATVQFIVQSSSNLSKFEYINVTYGIEYYNMGFDFHTGAYNYEIIYENFDNTAIGPINKV
;
A
#
# COMPACT_ATOMS: atom_id res chain seq x y z
N MET A 1 8.19 -22.41 23.47
CA MET A 1 7.16 -21.36 23.47
C MET A 1 6.31 -21.58 22.25
N ASN A 2 4.99 -21.75 22.36
CA ASN A 2 4.14 -22.13 21.21
C ASN A 2 4.12 -20.99 20.18
N SER A 3 4.25 -21.36 18.89
CA SER A 3 4.22 -20.44 17.74
C SER A 3 3.04 -19.45 17.77
N THR A 4 1.88 -19.89 18.27
CA THR A 4 0.68 -19.04 18.45
C THR A 4 0.91 -17.88 19.44
N LYS A 5 1.77 -18.07 20.45
CA LYS A 5 2.10 -16.98 21.38
C LYS A 5 3.09 -15.97 20.79
N ILE A 6 3.96 -16.40 19.88
CA ILE A 6 4.89 -15.52 19.16
C ILE A 6 4.11 -14.65 18.18
N ILE A 7 3.16 -15.22 17.42
CA ILE A 7 2.29 -14.47 16.49
C ILE A 7 1.45 -13.44 17.25
N ALA A 8 0.89 -13.78 18.42
CA ALA A 8 0.10 -12.84 19.21
C ALA A 8 0.95 -11.70 19.80
N VAL A 9 2.22 -11.96 20.14
CA VAL A 9 3.14 -10.93 20.63
C VAL A 9 3.61 -10.03 19.48
N VAL A 10 3.89 -10.58 18.29
CA VAL A 10 4.30 -9.81 17.11
C VAL A 10 3.14 -8.95 16.61
N LEU A 11 1.92 -9.47 16.56
CA LEU A 11 0.70 -8.69 16.23
C LEU A 11 0.41 -7.62 17.30
N GLY A 12 0.64 -7.92 18.59
CA GLY A 12 0.50 -6.95 19.67
C GLY A 12 1.52 -5.81 19.59
N VAL A 13 2.77 -6.11 19.25
CA VAL A 13 3.84 -5.10 19.09
C VAL A 13 3.62 -4.28 17.83
N LEU A 14 3.14 -4.90 16.73
CA LEU A 14 2.75 -4.19 15.50
C LEU A 14 1.55 -3.26 15.76
N MET A 15 0.50 -3.72 16.46
CA MET A 15 -0.63 -2.85 16.82
C MET A 15 -0.24 -1.72 17.76
N ILE A 16 0.68 -1.96 18.70
CA ILE A 16 1.18 -0.91 19.62
C ILE A 16 2.10 0.04 18.85
N GLY A 17 2.91 -0.44 17.92
CA GLY A 17 3.75 0.39 17.04
C GLY A 17 2.92 1.28 16.09
N PHE A 18 1.90 0.72 15.47
CA PHE A 18 0.95 1.46 14.63
C PHE A 18 0.09 2.42 15.45
N ALA A 19 -0.47 1.98 16.58
CA ALA A 19 -1.20 2.85 17.49
C ALA A 19 -0.29 3.91 18.11
N GLY A 20 0.99 3.59 18.36
CA GLY A 20 1.99 4.52 18.89
C GLY A 20 2.42 5.56 17.86
N ALA A 21 2.68 5.17 16.61
CA ALA A 21 3.00 6.10 15.53
C ALA A 21 1.77 6.95 15.17
N PHE A 22 0.59 6.35 15.13
CA PHE A 22 -0.68 7.06 14.92
C PHE A 22 -1.02 7.96 16.12
N ALA A 23 -0.82 7.52 17.37
CA ALA A 23 -1.05 8.34 18.56
C ALA A 23 0.00 9.45 18.69
N TYR A 24 1.25 9.23 18.24
CA TYR A 24 2.28 10.25 18.26
C TYR A 24 2.02 11.34 17.23
N THR A 25 1.68 10.98 15.99
CA THR A 25 1.23 11.94 14.98
C THR A 25 -0.05 12.64 15.40
N TYR A 26 -0.94 11.94 16.11
CA TYR A 26 -2.21 12.46 16.59
C TYR A 26 -2.06 13.38 17.78
N SER A 27 -1.18 13.08 18.75
CA SER A 27 -0.91 13.95 19.89
C SER A 27 -0.21 15.25 19.48
N ASP A 28 0.63 15.19 18.45
CA ASP A 28 1.30 16.38 17.90
C ASP A 28 0.33 17.24 17.07
N LEU A 29 -0.59 16.61 16.32
CA LEU A 29 -1.70 17.29 15.63
C LEU A 29 -2.69 17.94 16.61
N SER A 30 -2.94 17.34 17.78
CA SER A 30 -3.80 17.90 18.81
C SER A 30 -3.15 19.01 19.61
N ALA A 31 -1.81 19.04 19.70
CA ALA A 31 -1.05 20.08 20.34
C ALA A 31 -0.87 21.36 19.49
N HIS A 32 -1.09 21.26 18.18
CA HIS A 32 -0.93 22.38 17.24
C HIS A 32 -2.21 22.59 16.42
N PRO A 33 -3.14 23.47 16.83
CA PRO A 33 -4.46 23.64 16.23
C PRO A 33 -4.50 24.30 14.86
N GLN A 34 -3.40 24.30 14.13
CA GLN A 34 -3.35 24.73 12.73
C GLN A 34 -2.96 23.54 11.83
N VAL A 35 -3.91 22.63 11.60
CA VAL A 35 -3.77 21.64 10.53
C VAL A 35 -3.83 22.38 9.21
N SER A 36 -2.69 22.46 8.51
CA SER A 36 -2.70 23.01 7.15
C SER A 36 -3.57 22.11 6.24
N PRO A 37 -4.27 22.65 5.23
CA PRO A 37 -5.05 21.86 4.28
C PRO A 37 -4.25 20.66 3.71
N ASN A 38 -2.94 20.83 3.52
CA ASN A 38 -2.02 19.80 3.04
C ASN A 38 -1.93 18.57 3.96
N THR A 39 -2.08 18.73 5.27
CA THR A 39 -1.99 17.59 6.23
C THR A 39 -3.24 16.70 6.17
N ALA A 40 -4.42 17.30 5.99
CA ALA A 40 -5.67 16.55 5.86
C ALA A 40 -5.72 15.78 4.53
N GLU A 41 -5.33 16.41 3.42
CA GLU A 41 -5.25 15.77 2.11
C GLU A 41 -4.29 14.58 2.14
N SER A 42 -3.13 14.76 2.76
CA SER A 42 -2.10 13.72 2.86
C SER A 42 -2.54 12.54 3.73
N ALA A 43 -3.23 12.81 4.85
CA ALA A 43 -3.79 11.75 5.69
C ALA A 43 -4.83 10.92 4.94
N VAL A 44 -5.74 11.58 4.23
CA VAL A 44 -6.77 10.91 3.42
C VAL A 44 -6.14 10.09 2.29
N LEU A 45 -5.10 10.61 1.65
CA LEU A 45 -4.39 9.87 0.61
C LEU A 45 -3.68 8.64 1.19
N GLY A 46 -3.05 8.78 2.36
CA GLY A 46 -2.45 7.66 3.09
C GLY A 46 -3.48 6.57 3.43
N ASP A 47 -4.66 6.97 3.92
CA ASP A 47 -5.75 6.03 4.21
C ASP A 47 -6.27 5.33 2.95
N ALA A 48 -6.32 6.03 1.79
CA ALA A 48 -6.71 5.41 0.53
C ALA A 48 -5.69 4.34 0.09
N PHE A 49 -4.40 4.61 0.21
CA PHE A 49 -3.37 3.62 -0.09
C PHE A 49 -3.39 2.44 0.90
N SER A 50 -3.59 2.72 2.20
CA SER A 50 -3.79 1.66 3.20
C SER A 50 -4.99 0.78 2.87
N HIS A 51 -6.08 1.38 2.41
CA HIS A 51 -7.28 0.67 1.99
C HIS A 51 -6.99 -0.29 0.82
N TRP A 52 -6.31 0.18 -0.22
CA TRP A 52 -5.94 -0.67 -1.36
C TRP A 52 -4.92 -1.75 -0.98
N ASN A 53 -3.99 -1.45 -0.08
CA ASN A 53 -3.08 -2.45 0.49
C ASN A 53 -3.83 -3.55 1.24
N ASP A 54 -4.81 -3.18 2.06
CA ASP A 54 -5.62 -4.15 2.81
C ASP A 54 -6.46 -5.05 1.88
N ILE A 55 -6.85 -4.53 0.70
CA ILE A 55 -7.43 -5.36 -0.38
C ILE A 55 -6.38 -6.35 -0.90
N SER A 56 -5.15 -5.89 -1.17
CA SER A 56 -4.08 -6.72 -1.72
C SER A 56 -3.65 -7.85 -0.79
N ILE A 57 -3.64 -7.61 0.52
CA ILE A 57 -3.34 -8.64 1.53
C ILE A 57 -4.57 -9.41 2.00
N GLU A 58 -5.73 -9.19 1.36
CA GLU A 58 -6.99 -9.89 1.63
C GLU A 58 -7.48 -9.75 3.08
N ASN A 59 -7.20 -8.61 3.72
CA ASN A 59 -7.52 -8.37 5.13
C ASN A 59 -8.89 -7.69 5.31
N SER A 60 -9.97 -8.47 5.25
CA SER A 60 -11.33 -7.95 5.39
C SER A 60 -11.62 -7.31 6.76
N THR A 61 -10.88 -7.68 7.80
CA THR A 61 -11.03 -7.09 9.14
C THR A 61 -10.51 -5.65 9.17
N LEU A 62 -9.31 -5.42 8.62
CA LEU A 62 -8.75 -4.07 8.51
C LEU A 62 -9.61 -3.22 7.57
N LEU A 63 -10.01 -3.76 6.40
CA LEU A 63 -10.95 -3.08 5.50
C LEU A 63 -12.22 -2.65 6.23
N GLY A 64 -12.84 -3.56 6.97
CA GLY A 64 -14.06 -3.29 7.73
C GLY A 64 -13.90 -2.13 8.73
N SER A 65 -12.74 -2.00 9.36
CA SER A 65 -12.46 -0.96 10.34
C SER A 65 -12.33 0.46 9.73
N GLN A 66 -12.11 0.58 8.43
CA GLN A 66 -11.94 1.86 7.74
C GLN A 66 -13.28 2.51 7.34
N TYR A 67 -14.38 1.76 7.39
CA TYR A 67 -15.69 2.27 7.01
C TYR A 67 -16.46 2.86 8.20
N ALA A 68 -17.16 3.95 7.96
CA ALA A 68 -18.18 4.43 8.88
C ALA A 68 -19.32 3.40 9.02
N SER A 69 -19.98 3.36 10.16
CA SER A 69 -21.03 2.36 10.45
C SER A 69 -22.17 2.34 9.43
N ASN A 70 -22.46 3.49 8.81
CA ASN A 70 -23.50 3.69 7.79
C ASN A 70 -22.93 3.78 6.36
N ALA A 71 -21.68 3.38 6.15
CA ALA A 71 -21.03 3.46 4.85
C ALA A 71 -21.77 2.67 3.76
N THR A 72 -21.52 3.05 2.52
CA THR A 72 -22.08 2.40 1.33
C THR A 72 -20.95 2.01 0.38
N LEU A 73 -20.91 0.74 -0.01
CA LEU A 73 -20.13 0.25 -1.13
C LEU A 73 -21.03 0.07 -2.34
N GLN A 74 -20.72 0.75 -3.43
CA GLN A 74 -21.38 0.56 -4.72
C GLN A 74 -20.44 -0.19 -5.67
N TRP A 75 -20.75 -1.45 -5.92
CA TRP A 75 -20.00 -2.29 -6.85
C TRP A 75 -20.67 -2.31 -8.21
N ILE A 76 -20.00 -1.82 -9.25
CA ILE A 76 -20.54 -1.71 -10.60
C ILE A 76 -19.76 -2.64 -11.51
N GLY A 77 -20.46 -3.62 -12.06
CA GLY A 77 -19.89 -4.65 -12.94
C GLY A 77 -19.42 -5.91 -12.22
N GLY A 78 -19.27 -6.98 -12.97
CA GLY A 78 -18.83 -8.28 -12.48
C GLY A 78 -19.82 -9.00 -11.55
N PRO A 79 -19.39 -10.13 -10.94
CA PRO A 79 -20.28 -11.03 -10.19
C PRO A 79 -20.78 -10.45 -8.86
N LEU A 80 -20.11 -9.41 -8.34
CA LEU A 80 -20.47 -8.76 -7.07
C LEU A 80 -21.23 -7.46 -7.28
N SER A 81 -21.74 -7.21 -8.49
CA SER A 81 -22.49 -5.97 -8.78
C SER A 81 -23.67 -5.77 -7.84
N GLY A 82 -23.73 -4.59 -7.20
CA GLY A 82 -24.76 -4.26 -6.21
C GLY A 82 -24.40 -3.05 -5.37
N THR A 83 -25.31 -2.72 -4.43
CA THR A 83 -25.09 -1.68 -3.42
C THR A 83 -25.21 -2.32 -2.04
N TYR A 84 -24.17 -2.14 -1.24
CA TYR A 84 -24.04 -2.76 0.07
C TYR A 84 -23.98 -1.68 1.15
N HIS A 85 -24.85 -1.75 2.15
CA HIS A 85 -24.97 -0.77 3.21
C HIS A 85 -24.48 -1.33 4.55
N GLY A 86 -23.70 -0.54 5.26
CA GLY A 86 -23.16 -0.83 6.59
C GLY A 86 -21.97 -1.79 6.55
N VAL A 87 -21.10 -1.66 7.53
CA VAL A 87 -19.81 -2.36 7.63
C VAL A 87 -19.96 -3.88 7.45
N GLY A 88 -20.94 -4.50 8.07
CA GLY A 88 -21.12 -5.95 8.01
C GLY A 88 -21.36 -6.47 6.59
N ASN A 89 -22.25 -5.81 5.81
CA ASN A 89 -22.51 -6.21 4.42
C ASN A 89 -21.32 -5.91 3.50
N ILE A 90 -20.62 -4.81 3.74
CA ILE A 90 -19.42 -4.42 2.99
C ILE A 90 -18.31 -5.46 3.23
N THR A 91 -18.03 -5.81 4.49
CA THR A 91 -17.03 -6.83 4.84
C THR A 91 -17.38 -8.20 4.25
N LEU A 92 -18.66 -8.59 4.29
CA LEU A 92 -19.11 -9.84 3.64
C LEU A 92 -18.89 -9.82 2.12
N THR A 93 -19.02 -8.65 1.48
CA THR A 93 -18.77 -8.50 0.04
C THR A 93 -17.29 -8.64 -0.27
N TRP A 94 -16.41 -8.02 0.52
CA TRP A 94 -14.97 -8.22 0.41
C TRP A 94 -14.55 -9.67 0.64
N ASN A 95 -15.12 -10.36 1.64
CA ASN A 95 -14.88 -11.78 1.83
C ASN A 95 -15.29 -12.63 0.62
N LYS A 96 -16.39 -12.27 -0.06
CA LYS A 96 -16.78 -12.94 -1.31
C LYS A 96 -15.79 -12.66 -2.43
N PHE A 97 -15.27 -11.42 -2.53
CA PHE A 97 -14.23 -11.05 -3.48
C PHE A 97 -12.98 -11.91 -3.26
N PHE A 98 -12.46 -11.99 -2.05
CA PHE A 98 -11.30 -12.81 -1.70
C PHE A 98 -11.56 -14.31 -1.86
N GLY A 99 -12.82 -14.78 -1.74
CA GLY A 99 -13.20 -16.16 -2.06
C GLY A 99 -13.23 -16.48 -3.56
N LEU A 100 -13.24 -15.48 -4.44
CA LEU A 100 -13.17 -15.68 -5.89
C LEU A 100 -11.74 -15.76 -6.41
N TRP A 101 -10.79 -15.10 -5.73
CA TRP A 101 -9.40 -15.01 -6.13
C TRP A 101 -8.45 -15.40 -5.00
N SER A 102 -7.37 -16.09 -5.34
CA SER A 102 -6.35 -16.58 -4.40
C SER A 102 -5.14 -15.67 -4.25
N ALA A 103 -5.01 -14.68 -5.11
CA ALA A 103 -3.95 -13.67 -5.05
C ALA A 103 -4.48 -12.37 -5.63
N VAL A 104 -4.25 -11.26 -4.92
CA VAL A 104 -4.68 -9.94 -5.34
C VAL A 104 -3.50 -8.99 -5.17
N TRP A 105 -3.13 -8.28 -6.21
CA TRP A 105 -2.26 -7.10 -6.12
C TRP A 105 -2.75 -6.02 -7.07
N PHE A 106 -2.33 -4.79 -6.85
CA PHE A 106 -2.80 -3.68 -7.66
C PHE A 106 -1.69 -2.69 -7.98
N TYR A 107 -1.91 -1.90 -9.00
CA TYR A 107 -1.17 -0.67 -9.27
C TYR A 107 -2.13 0.42 -9.76
N THR A 108 -1.76 1.67 -9.55
CA THR A 108 -2.52 2.81 -10.04
C THR A 108 -1.96 3.25 -11.39
N VAL A 109 -2.85 3.54 -12.34
CA VAL A 109 -2.43 3.97 -13.70
C VAL A 109 -1.89 5.40 -13.66
N ASN A 110 -2.42 6.23 -12.75
CA ASN A 110 -2.01 7.62 -12.53
C ASN A 110 -2.05 7.94 -11.04
N PRO A 111 -1.34 8.97 -10.56
CA PRO A 111 -1.49 9.44 -9.20
C PRO A 111 -2.96 9.68 -8.85
N PRO A 112 -3.44 9.20 -7.69
CA PRO A 112 -4.81 9.47 -7.25
C PRO A 112 -5.08 10.97 -7.13
N ALA A 113 -6.24 11.41 -7.61
CA ALA A 113 -6.68 12.78 -7.41
C ALA A 113 -7.49 12.89 -6.11
N ILE A 114 -7.27 13.98 -5.37
CA ILE A 114 -8.00 14.27 -4.15
C ILE A 114 -8.71 15.62 -4.26
N SER A 115 -9.93 15.70 -3.78
CA SER A 115 -10.68 16.94 -3.64
C SER A 115 -11.30 17.05 -2.25
N MET A 116 -11.20 18.24 -1.67
CA MET A 116 -11.73 18.56 -0.34
C MET A 116 -12.99 19.40 -0.47
N SER A 117 -14.07 19.03 0.24
CA SER A 117 -15.33 19.79 0.25
C SER A 117 -15.96 19.75 1.64
N GLY A 118 -15.84 20.84 2.39
CA GLY A 118 -16.32 20.93 3.77
C GLY A 118 -15.68 19.86 4.66
N ASN A 119 -16.50 18.97 5.22
CA ASN A 119 -16.03 17.87 6.09
C ASN A 119 -15.80 16.55 5.33
N TYR A 120 -15.74 16.61 4.02
CA TYR A 120 -15.54 15.42 3.17
C TYR A 120 -14.31 15.60 2.30
N ALA A 121 -13.65 14.47 2.05
CA ALA A 121 -12.63 14.34 1.04
C ALA A 121 -13.05 13.25 0.05
N THR A 122 -12.78 13.48 -1.23
CA THR A 122 -13.01 12.49 -2.27
C THR A 122 -11.68 12.15 -2.93
N VAL A 123 -11.33 10.86 -2.93
CA VAL A 123 -10.18 10.32 -3.66
C VAL A 123 -10.70 9.57 -4.87
N THR A 124 -10.16 9.86 -6.04
CA THR A 124 -10.44 9.12 -7.28
C THR A 124 -9.15 8.56 -7.85
N SER A 125 -9.22 7.35 -8.39
CA SER A 125 -8.07 6.66 -8.97
C SER A 125 -8.54 5.66 -10.03
N ASP A 126 -7.70 5.45 -11.05
CA ASP A 126 -7.86 4.33 -11.97
C ASP A 126 -6.82 3.27 -11.60
N ASN A 127 -7.31 2.15 -11.07
CA ASN A 127 -6.50 1.06 -10.57
C ASN A 127 -6.63 -0.16 -11.48
N GLN A 128 -5.56 -0.91 -11.63
CA GLN A 128 -5.64 -2.26 -12.16
C GLN A 128 -5.32 -3.25 -11.04
N PHE A 129 -6.26 -4.13 -10.76
CA PHE A 129 -6.04 -5.28 -9.89
C PHE A 129 -5.66 -6.48 -10.74
N VAL A 130 -4.65 -7.20 -10.33
CA VAL A 130 -4.27 -8.48 -10.91
C VAL A 130 -4.63 -9.56 -9.92
N VAL A 131 -5.43 -10.52 -10.36
CA VAL A 131 -6.07 -11.53 -9.49
C VAL A 131 -5.89 -12.92 -10.10
N THR A 132 -5.71 -13.91 -9.24
CA THR A 132 -5.67 -15.32 -9.65
C THR A 132 -6.92 -16.03 -9.15
N PRO A 133 -7.77 -16.58 -10.04
CA PRO A 133 -8.99 -17.27 -9.64
C PRO A 133 -8.67 -18.49 -8.75
N VAL A 134 -9.41 -18.64 -7.64
CA VAL A 134 -9.24 -19.76 -6.68
C VAL A 134 -9.34 -21.13 -7.37
N ASN A 135 -10.21 -21.26 -8.37
CA ASN A 135 -10.45 -22.50 -9.09
C ASN A 135 -9.54 -22.71 -10.32
N SER A 136 -8.63 -21.78 -10.60
CA SER A 136 -7.75 -21.83 -11.77
C SER A 136 -6.41 -21.21 -11.44
N GLN A 137 -5.51 -22.00 -10.88
CA GLN A 137 -4.18 -21.54 -10.42
C GLN A 137 -3.26 -21.04 -11.55
N TYR A 138 -3.72 -21.05 -12.81
CA TYR A 138 -2.84 -20.88 -13.98
C TYR A 138 -3.19 -19.70 -14.89
N GLN A 139 -4.19 -18.89 -14.55
CA GLN A 139 -4.59 -17.76 -15.39
C GLN A 139 -4.86 -16.51 -14.54
N ALA A 140 -3.82 -15.72 -14.31
CA ALA A 140 -4.01 -14.39 -13.75
C ALA A 140 -4.90 -13.55 -14.67
N GLN A 141 -5.80 -12.81 -14.04
CA GLN A 141 -6.72 -11.89 -14.71
C GLN A 141 -6.45 -10.48 -14.22
N TYR A 142 -6.67 -9.50 -15.07
CA TYR A 142 -6.70 -8.11 -14.64
C TYR A 142 -8.14 -7.61 -14.52
N ILE A 143 -8.37 -6.74 -13.56
CA ILE A 143 -9.61 -6.00 -13.34
C ILE A 143 -9.26 -4.53 -13.30
N ASN A 144 -9.63 -3.78 -14.33
CA ASN A 144 -9.50 -2.33 -14.33
C ASN A 144 -10.67 -1.72 -13.60
N VAL A 145 -10.39 -0.85 -12.65
CA VAL A 145 -11.36 -0.24 -11.77
C VAL A 145 -11.18 1.27 -11.75
N SER A 146 -12.23 2.00 -12.12
CA SER A 146 -12.36 3.40 -11.75
C SER A 146 -12.88 3.47 -10.32
N TYR A 147 -12.05 3.97 -9.43
CA TYR A 147 -12.22 3.91 -7.99
C TYR A 147 -12.58 5.27 -7.40
N THR A 148 -13.53 5.32 -6.48
CA THR A 148 -13.85 6.53 -5.74
C THR A 148 -14.05 6.19 -4.27
N LEU A 149 -13.32 6.89 -3.40
CA LEU A 149 -13.49 6.84 -1.95
C LEU A 149 -13.93 8.22 -1.46
N VAL A 150 -15.02 8.26 -0.70
CA VAL A 150 -15.50 9.48 -0.04
C VAL A 150 -15.31 9.30 1.46
N TYR A 151 -14.48 10.13 2.03
CA TYR A 151 -14.15 10.15 3.45
C TYR A 151 -14.92 11.25 4.19
N SER A 152 -15.36 10.96 5.41
CA SER A 152 -15.72 11.99 6.39
C SER A 152 -14.50 12.31 7.26
N LEU A 153 -14.22 13.60 7.45
CA LEU A 153 -13.04 14.05 8.20
C LEU A 153 -13.34 14.31 9.67
N GLY A 154 -14.63 14.24 10.07
CA GLY A 154 -15.07 14.58 11.39
C GLY A 154 -15.03 16.10 11.67
N LYS A 155 -15.75 16.53 12.72
CA LYS A 155 -15.71 17.92 13.18
C LYS A 155 -14.99 17.98 14.51
N VAL A 156 -13.96 18.82 14.62
CA VAL A 156 -13.53 19.34 15.91
C VAL A 156 -14.00 20.79 15.99
N SER A 157 -14.97 21.07 16.84
CA SER A 157 -15.34 22.46 17.18
C SER A 157 -14.34 22.96 18.20
N VAL A 158 -13.44 23.86 17.81
CA VAL A 158 -12.65 24.64 18.77
C VAL A 158 -13.50 25.88 19.15
N SER A 159 -14.10 25.84 20.33
CA SER A 159 -14.68 27.05 20.92
C SER A 159 -13.56 27.89 21.54
N SER A 160 -13.14 28.95 20.87
CA SER A 160 -12.27 29.96 21.49
C SER A 160 -13.10 30.85 22.38
N SER A 161 -12.79 30.89 23.67
CA SER A 161 -13.46 31.72 24.67
C SER A 161 -13.01 33.18 24.73
N ASN A 162 -12.24 33.67 23.79
CA ASN A 162 -11.72 35.04 23.76
C ASN A 162 -12.01 35.70 22.41
N GLY A 163 -13.17 36.34 22.27
CA GLY A 163 -13.48 37.55 21.48
C GLY A 163 -12.88 37.77 20.09
N ALA A 164 -12.18 36.85 19.49
CA ALA A 164 -11.60 36.94 18.16
C ALA A 164 -12.35 36.03 17.17
N THR A 165 -12.49 36.53 15.97
CA THR A 165 -13.19 35.91 14.83
C THR A 165 -13.03 34.42 14.77
N ALA A 166 -14.13 33.65 14.78
CA ALA A 166 -14.15 32.20 14.71
C ALA A 166 -13.63 31.74 13.33
N TYR A 167 -12.46 31.16 13.29
CA TYR A 167 -11.99 30.40 12.13
C TYR A 167 -12.50 28.97 12.27
N THR A 168 -13.24 28.50 11.28
CA THR A 168 -13.63 27.10 11.21
C THR A 168 -12.45 26.30 10.68
N THR A 169 -11.68 25.68 11.56
CA THR A 169 -10.65 24.72 11.16
C THR A 169 -11.29 23.34 11.02
N THR A 170 -11.23 22.75 9.83
CA THR A 170 -11.59 21.34 9.63
C THR A 170 -10.47 20.50 10.25
N SER A 171 -10.76 19.81 11.33
CA SER A 171 -9.85 18.84 11.93
C SER A 171 -10.35 17.43 11.68
N ILE A 172 -9.41 16.50 11.52
CA ILE A 172 -9.72 15.07 11.45
C ILE A 172 -10.25 14.62 12.82
N SER A 173 -11.28 13.76 12.84
CA SER A 173 -11.83 13.22 14.10
C SER A 173 -10.78 12.39 14.84
N ALA A 174 -10.96 12.16 16.15
CA ALA A 174 -10.08 11.30 16.93
C ALA A 174 -10.01 9.85 16.40
N SER A 175 -10.93 9.45 15.55
CA SER A 175 -10.95 8.14 14.86
C SER A 175 -10.30 8.15 13.47
N GLY A 176 -9.73 9.29 13.01
CA GLY A 176 -9.21 9.44 11.64
C GLY A 176 -10.32 9.66 10.60
N PRO A 177 -9.96 9.81 9.32
CA PRO A 177 -10.89 9.80 8.21
C PRO A 177 -11.59 8.45 8.11
N MET A 178 -12.92 8.46 7.86
CA MET A 178 -13.72 7.24 7.74
C MET A 178 -14.40 7.20 6.37
N ILE A 179 -14.31 6.07 5.68
CA ILE A 179 -14.97 5.88 4.39
C ILE A 179 -16.49 5.90 4.59
N GLN A 180 -17.16 6.88 3.98
CA GLN A 180 -18.61 7.00 3.95
C GLN A 180 -19.20 6.34 2.70
N LYS A 181 -18.49 6.44 1.60
CA LYS A 181 -18.90 5.84 0.34
C LYS A 181 -17.69 5.35 -0.43
N GLU A 182 -17.83 4.17 -0.99
CA GLU A 182 -16.90 3.59 -1.92
C GLU A 182 -17.63 3.25 -3.21
N ILE A 183 -17.02 3.56 -4.35
CA ILE A 183 -17.50 3.14 -5.66
C ILE A 183 -16.36 2.36 -6.31
N TRP A 184 -16.64 1.08 -6.55
CA TRP A 184 -15.82 0.17 -7.32
C TRP A 184 -16.48 -0.04 -8.68
N LYS A 185 -16.00 0.63 -9.72
CA LYS A 185 -16.54 0.52 -11.06
C LYS A 185 -15.57 -0.23 -11.96
N ILE A 186 -15.91 -1.46 -12.34
CA ILE A 186 -15.13 -2.24 -13.29
C ILE A 186 -15.27 -1.60 -14.68
N THR A 187 -14.14 -1.23 -15.27
CA THR A 187 -14.06 -0.61 -16.61
C THR A 187 -13.50 -1.56 -17.66
N GLY A 188 -12.87 -2.65 -17.23
CA GLY A 188 -12.36 -3.69 -18.10
C GLY A 188 -11.87 -4.89 -17.33
N THR A 189 -11.91 -6.05 -17.97
CA THR A 189 -11.34 -7.28 -17.44
C THR A 189 -10.70 -8.06 -18.57
N GLY A 190 -9.72 -8.88 -18.27
CA GLY A 190 -9.10 -9.76 -19.25
C GLY A 190 -8.09 -10.68 -18.60
N PHE A 191 -7.48 -11.52 -19.42
CA PHE A 191 -6.38 -12.35 -18.97
C PHE A 191 -5.07 -11.58 -19.09
N VAL A 192 -4.21 -11.71 -18.08
CA VAL A 192 -2.82 -11.27 -18.22
C VAL A 192 -2.20 -12.17 -19.28
N SER A 193 -1.79 -11.58 -20.40
CA SER A 193 -1.36 -12.28 -21.62
C SER A 193 -0.46 -13.49 -21.33
N SER A 194 -0.92 -14.68 -21.67
CA SER A 194 -0.22 -15.94 -21.44
C SER A 194 0.33 -16.52 -22.73
N THR A 195 1.61 -16.43 -22.91
CA THR A 195 2.36 -17.52 -23.51
C THR A 195 2.80 -18.45 -22.36
N GLU A 196 2.93 -19.74 -22.57
CA GLU A 196 3.07 -20.89 -21.65
C GLU A 196 3.93 -20.77 -20.36
N LYS A 197 4.38 -19.60 -19.97
CA LYS A 197 5.17 -19.31 -18.75
C LYS A 197 4.35 -18.50 -17.71
N SER A 198 3.04 -18.39 -17.85
CA SER A 198 2.20 -17.44 -17.08
C SER A 198 2.28 -17.67 -15.58
N SER A 199 2.20 -18.89 -15.08
CA SER A 199 2.18 -19.16 -13.63
C SER A 199 3.46 -18.72 -12.92
N GLN A 200 4.63 -18.87 -13.58
CA GLN A 200 5.90 -18.46 -13.01
C GLN A 200 6.07 -16.94 -13.06
N ILE A 201 5.65 -16.30 -14.14
CA ILE A 201 5.62 -14.83 -14.26
C ILE A 201 4.68 -14.22 -13.21
N ASP A 202 3.51 -14.81 -13.02
CA ASP A 202 2.52 -14.35 -12.04
C ASP A 202 3.05 -14.48 -10.61
N LEU A 203 3.73 -15.60 -10.30
CA LEU A 203 4.40 -15.77 -9.01
C LEU A 203 5.47 -14.69 -8.79
N ILE A 204 6.31 -14.44 -9.79
CA ILE A 204 7.37 -13.43 -9.70
C ILE A 204 6.79 -12.02 -9.54
N ASN A 205 5.72 -11.68 -10.27
CA ASN A 205 5.03 -10.43 -10.08
C ASN A 205 4.47 -10.30 -8.65
N SER A 206 3.84 -11.35 -8.14
CA SER A 206 3.38 -11.39 -6.74
C SER A 206 4.51 -11.12 -5.75
N LEU A 207 5.67 -11.75 -5.93
CA LEU A 207 6.83 -11.55 -5.06
C LEU A 207 7.32 -10.10 -5.11
N ALA A 208 7.40 -9.50 -6.30
CA ALA A 208 7.81 -8.10 -6.45
C ALA A 208 6.81 -7.13 -5.78
N PHE A 209 5.51 -7.33 -5.98
CA PHE A 209 4.49 -6.51 -5.32
C PHE A 209 4.48 -6.70 -3.81
N ASN A 210 4.66 -7.93 -3.31
CA ASN A 210 4.81 -8.18 -1.87
C ASN A 210 6.03 -7.49 -1.29
N HIS A 211 7.15 -7.48 -2.01
CA HIS A 211 8.36 -6.77 -1.60
C HIS A 211 8.08 -5.27 -1.45
N TRP A 212 7.51 -4.63 -2.47
CA TRP A 212 7.16 -3.21 -2.41
C TRP A 212 6.11 -2.89 -1.34
N ASN A 213 5.13 -3.77 -1.12
CA ASN A 213 4.17 -3.64 -0.02
C ASN A 213 4.87 -3.69 1.33
N ASN A 214 5.81 -4.63 1.53
CA ASN A 214 6.58 -4.73 2.78
C ASN A 214 7.44 -3.48 3.02
N ILE A 215 7.96 -2.86 1.95
CA ILE A 215 8.63 -1.55 2.04
C ILE A 215 7.61 -0.47 2.42
N ALA A 216 6.44 -0.43 1.79
CA ALA A 216 5.41 0.58 2.03
C ALA A 216 4.85 0.54 3.45
N ILE A 217 4.78 -0.63 4.08
CA ILE A 217 4.35 -0.79 5.48
C ILE A 217 5.53 -0.81 6.46
N GLU A 218 6.75 -0.49 5.99
CA GLU A 218 7.99 -0.44 6.80
C GLU A 218 8.30 -1.75 7.54
N ASN A 219 7.89 -2.89 6.99
CA ASN A 219 8.11 -4.20 7.63
C ASN A 219 9.51 -4.74 7.33
N ILE A 220 10.50 -4.20 8.02
CA ILE A 220 11.91 -4.58 7.83
C ILE A 220 12.15 -6.10 7.97
N THR A 221 11.44 -6.75 8.86
CA THR A 221 11.61 -8.19 9.09
C THR A 221 11.22 -9.00 7.85
N THR A 222 10.08 -8.68 7.24
CA THR A 222 9.60 -9.38 6.05
C THR A 222 10.41 -8.98 4.82
N VAL A 223 10.73 -7.68 4.65
CA VAL A 223 11.64 -7.22 3.59
C VAL A 223 12.94 -8.02 3.60
N MET A 224 13.53 -8.22 4.77
CA MET A 224 14.80 -8.93 4.87
C MET A 224 14.70 -10.44 4.68
N GLN A 225 13.54 -11.05 4.90
CA GLN A 225 13.33 -12.48 4.62
C GLN A 225 13.34 -12.83 3.12
N GLU A 226 13.18 -11.83 2.28
CA GLU A 226 13.13 -11.99 0.82
C GLU A 226 14.52 -12.00 0.17
N TYR A 227 15.56 -11.56 0.90
CA TYR A 227 16.93 -11.49 0.39
C TYR A 227 17.75 -12.74 0.68
N ALA A 228 18.53 -13.17 -0.33
CA ALA A 228 19.63 -14.09 -0.12
C ALA A 228 20.68 -13.48 0.83
N THR A 229 21.38 -14.32 1.57
CA THR A 229 22.38 -13.87 2.55
C THR A 229 23.53 -13.07 1.95
N ASN A 230 23.86 -13.31 0.68
CA ASN A 230 24.90 -12.64 -0.11
C ASN A 230 24.36 -11.65 -1.14
N ALA A 231 23.10 -11.25 -1.02
CA ALA A 231 22.47 -10.30 -1.93
C ALA A 231 23.20 -8.95 -1.99
N THR A 232 22.95 -8.21 -3.05
CA THR A 232 23.43 -6.84 -3.23
C THR A 232 22.26 -5.90 -3.47
N LEU A 233 22.18 -4.81 -2.69
CA LEU A 233 21.33 -3.67 -2.96
C LEU A 233 22.18 -2.54 -3.53
N HIS A 234 21.88 -2.13 -4.76
CA HIS A 234 22.46 -0.95 -5.39
C HIS A 234 21.48 0.22 -5.25
N TRP A 235 21.90 1.27 -4.55
CA TRP A 235 21.14 2.51 -4.44
C TRP A 235 21.82 3.59 -5.28
N ALA A 236 21.25 3.91 -6.45
CA ALA A 236 21.97 4.70 -7.44
C ALA A 236 22.10 6.17 -7.07
N ASN A 237 21.06 6.77 -6.47
CA ASN A 237 21.00 8.20 -6.20
C ASN A 237 20.41 8.52 -4.82
N GLY A 238 20.48 9.81 -4.42
CA GLY A 238 19.88 10.29 -3.16
C GLY A 238 20.75 10.06 -1.92
N PRO A 239 20.16 10.23 -0.72
CA PRO A 239 20.91 10.24 0.53
C PRO A 239 21.47 8.88 0.93
N LEU A 240 20.96 7.80 0.35
CA LEU A 240 21.39 6.43 0.60
C LEU A 240 22.22 5.84 -0.54
N LYS A 241 22.74 6.69 -1.44
CA LYS A 241 23.56 6.23 -2.56
C LYS A 241 24.71 5.33 -2.12
N GLY A 242 24.82 4.14 -2.73
CA GLY A 242 25.86 3.17 -2.43
C GLY A 242 25.55 1.76 -2.92
N ASN A 243 26.52 0.86 -2.72
CA ASN A 243 26.36 -0.58 -2.90
C ASN A 243 26.42 -1.23 -1.52
N TYR A 244 25.42 -2.00 -1.20
CA TYR A 244 25.25 -2.65 0.09
C TYR A 244 25.23 -4.17 -0.12
N ASN A 245 26.27 -4.83 0.37
CA ASN A 245 26.45 -6.27 0.15
C ASN A 245 26.15 -7.03 1.43
N GLY A 246 25.35 -8.07 1.30
CA GLY A 246 24.96 -8.98 2.35
C GLY A 246 23.89 -8.44 3.28
N TYR A 247 23.25 -9.35 3.98
CA TYR A 247 22.05 -9.16 4.79
C TYR A 247 22.12 -7.96 5.75
N SER A 248 23.19 -7.87 6.56
CA SER A 248 23.31 -6.82 7.58
C SER A 248 23.46 -5.41 6.99
N SER A 249 24.16 -5.30 5.86
CA SER A 249 24.37 -4.03 5.17
C SER A 249 23.06 -3.55 4.51
N ILE A 250 22.32 -4.45 3.88
CA ILE A 250 21.01 -4.17 3.28
C ILE A 250 20.00 -3.79 4.36
N MET A 251 19.93 -4.57 5.44
CA MET A 251 19.05 -4.27 6.57
C MET A 251 19.31 -2.89 7.18
N GLY A 252 20.60 -2.53 7.36
CA GLY A 252 20.96 -1.20 7.86
C GLY A 252 20.56 -0.07 6.90
N THR A 253 20.53 -0.33 5.59
CA THR A 253 20.10 0.66 4.57
C THR A 253 18.58 0.84 4.58
N TRP A 254 17.80 -0.22 4.59
CA TRP A 254 16.34 -0.14 4.72
C TRP A 254 15.91 0.49 6.06
N THR A 255 16.59 0.15 7.16
CA THR A 255 16.35 0.81 8.46
C THR A 255 16.59 2.32 8.40
N LYS A 256 17.63 2.77 7.68
CA LYS A 256 17.87 4.21 7.46
C LYS A 256 16.79 4.83 6.57
N PHE A 257 16.34 4.12 5.53
CA PHE A 257 15.26 4.57 4.66
C PHE A 257 13.99 4.83 5.49
N PHE A 258 13.55 3.87 6.28
CA PHE A 258 12.38 3.99 7.16
C PHE A 258 12.58 5.05 8.27
N GLY A 259 13.82 5.34 8.66
CA GLY A 259 14.13 6.44 9.59
C GLY A 259 14.08 7.83 8.95
N LEU A 260 14.21 7.96 7.63
CA LEU A 260 14.10 9.22 6.91
C LEU A 260 12.63 9.61 6.64
N TRP A 261 11.75 8.63 6.54
CA TRP A 261 10.33 8.81 6.24
C TRP A 261 9.47 7.99 7.21
N ASN A 262 8.40 8.59 7.72
CA ASN A 262 7.49 7.96 8.68
C ASN A 262 6.33 7.21 8.03
N ALA A 263 5.98 7.57 6.81
CA ALA A 263 4.91 6.91 6.07
C ALA A 263 5.38 6.69 4.64
N VAL A 264 5.32 5.45 4.20
CA VAL A 264 5.77 5.04 2.87
C VAL A 264 4.65 4.25 2.22
N TRP A 265 4.26 4.64 1.02
CA TRP A 265 3.37 3.86 0.15
C TRP A 265 3.78 4.05 -1.30
N PHE A 266 3.35 3.18 -2.17
CA PHE A 266 3.79 3.19 -3.57
C PHE A 266 2.65 2.94 -4.55
N TYR A 267 2.89 3.31 -5.80
CA TYR A 267 2.14 2.84 -6.95
C TYR A 267 3.08 2.62 -8.14
N SER A 268 2.69 1.75 -9.06
CA SER A 268 3.41 1.49 -10.30
C SER A 268 2.65 2.09 -11.48
N GLU A 269 3.35 2.75 -12.40
CA GLU A 269 2.75 3.37 -13.58
C GLU A 269 2.32 2.35 -14.64
N ALA A 270 2.90 1.14 -14.59
CA ALA A 270 2.62 0.04 -15.52
C ALA A 270 2.97 -1.31 -14.87
N PRO A 271 2.44 -2.43 -15.39
CA PRO A 271 2.84 -3.74 -14.95
C PRO A 271 4.36 -3.92 -15.03
N PRO A 272 4.98 -4.59 -14.04
CA PRO A 272 6.40 -4.91 -14.10
C PRO A 272 6.73 -5.76 -15.32
N VAL A 273 7.90 -5.53 -15.89
CA VAL A 273 8.43 -6.35 -16.98
C VAL A 273 9.27 -7.47 -16.39
N VAL A 274 8.82 -8.71 -16.55
CA VAL A 274 9.52 -9.91 -16.07
C VAL A 274 10.28 -10.56 -17.21
N THR A 275 11.58 -10.80 -17.00
CA THR A 275 12.46 -11.48 -17.97
C THR A 275 13.17 -12.65 -17.31
N MET A 276 13.05 -13.83 -17.90
CA MET A 276 13.61 -15.07 -17.33
C MET A 276 14.94 -15.44 -18.01
N HIS A 277 15.96 -15.72 -17.21
CA HIS A 277 17.30 -16.14 -17.66
C HIS A 277 17.80 -17.37 -16.88
N GLY A 278 17.44 -18.56 -17.34
CA GLY A 278 17.78 -19.80 -16.63
C GLY A 278 17.15 -19.84 -15.24
N ASN A 279 17.99 -19.85 -14.18
CA ASN A 279 17.53 -19.83 -12.80
C ASN A 279 17.32 -18.40 -12.23
N SER A 280 17.71 -17.37 -12.96
CA SER A 280 17.50 -15.97 -12.56
C SER A 280 16.29 -15.38 -13.27
N VAL A 281 15.59 -14.53 -12.57
CA VAL A 281 14.43 -13.78 -13.09
C VAL A 281 14.61 -12.31 -12.75
N ASN A 282 14.62 -11.46 -13.78
CA ASN A 282 14.68 -10.02 -13.62
C ASN A 282 13.28 -9.41 -13.68
N VAL A 283 12.97 -8.55 -12.71
CA VAL A 283 11.75 -7.72 -12.66
C VAL A 283 12.19 -6.27 -12.78
N ASN A 284 11.65 -5.55 -13.75
CA ASN A 284 11.88 -4.13 -13.92
C ASN A 284 10.54 -3.37 -13.87
N ALA A 285 10.51 -2.27 -13.13
CA ALA A 285 9.33 -1.43 -12.98
C ALA A 285 9.69 0.04 -12.82
N THR A 286 8.76 0.93 -13.17
CA THR A 286 8.78 2.32 -12.73
C THR A 286 7.78 2.46 -11.60
N VAL A 287 8.28 2.81 -10.42
CA VAL A 287 7.50 2.89 -9.19
C VAL A 287 7.63 4.30 -8.63
N GLN A 288 6.55 4.84 -8.11
CA GLN A 288 6.59 6.06 -7.32
C GLN A 288 6.26 5.72 -5.86
N PHE A 289 7.18 6.04 -4.95
CA PHE A 289 6.91 6.04 -3.52
C PHE A 289 6.43 7.43 -3.11
N ILE A 290 5.41 7.46 -2.30
CA ILE A 290 4.96 8.65 -1.59
C ILE A 290 5.40 8.50 -0.15
N VAL A 291 6.16 9.49 0.34
CA VAL A 291 6.81 9.43 1.65
C VAL A 291 6.52 10.69 2.45
N GLN A 292 6.37 10.53 3.77
CA GLN A 292 6.25 11.63 4.71
C GLN A 292 7.60 11.82 5.40
N SER A 293 8.15 13.03 5.37
CA SER A 293 9.43 13.29 6.02
C SER A 293 9.34 13.12 7.54
N SER A 294 10.23 12.32 8.14
CA SER A 294 10.32 12.15 9.59
C SER A 294 10.74 13.43 10.33
N SER A 295 11.45 14.35 9.65
CA SER A 295 11.85 15.63 10.21
C SER A 295 10.77 16.72 10.10
N ASN A 296 9.75 16.52 9.26
CA ASN A 296 8.64 17.44 9.08
C ASN A 296 7.39 16.68 8.59
N LEU A 297 6.53 16.30 9.53
CA LEU A 297 5.33 15.50 9.30
C LEU A 297 4.29 16.18 8.39
N SER A 298 4.40 17.48 8.14
CA SER A 298 3.55 18.18 7.16
C SER A 298 4.08 18.10 5.73
N LYS A 299 5.29 17.54 5.53
CA LYS A 299 5.95 17.49 4.24
C LYS A 299 5.85 16.10 3.64
N PHE A 300 5.10 16.01 2.54
CA PHE A 300 5.05 14.83 1.70
C PHE A 300 5.90 15.03 0.45
N GLU A 301 6.61 13.98 0.08
CA GLU A 301 7.46 13.95 -1.09
C GLU A 301 7.14 12.71 -1.92
N TYR A 302 7.35 12.82 -3.22
CA TYR A 302 7.40 11.64 -4.08
C TYR A 302 8.86 11.25 -4.35
N ILE A 303 9.08 9.97 -4.52
CA ILE A 303 10.35 9.39 -4.96
C ILE A 303 10.04 8.52 -6.17
N ASN A 304 10.43 8.97 -7.36
CA ASN A 304 10.32 8.16 -8.58
C ASN A 304 11.53 7.24 -8.65
N VAL A 305 11.28 5.96 -8.88
CA VAL A 305 12.31 4.93 -8.90
C VAL A 305 12.19 4.08 -10.16
N THR A 306 13.29 3.97 -10.91
CA THR A 306 13.47 2.85 -11.81
C THR A 306 13.96 1.69 -10.98
N TYR A 307 13.09 0.69 -10.81
CA TYR A 307 13.28 -0.41 -9.90
C TYR A 307 13.66 -1.67 -10.68
N GLY A 308 14.69 -2.37 -10.21
CA GLY A 308 15.10 -3.64 -10.75
C GLY A 308 15.33 -4.65 -9.63
N ILE A 309 14.72 -5.83 -9.74
CA ILE A 309 14.95 -6.95 -8.81
C ILE A 309 15.38 -8.14 -9.61
N GLU A 310 16.48 -8.79 -9.21
CA GLU A 310 16.87 -10.10 -9.71
C GLU A 310 16.59 -11.15 -8.64
N TYR A 311 15.68 -12.05 -8.95
CA TYR A 311 15.35 -13.22 -8.15
C TYR A 311 16.16 -14.42 -8.64
N TYR A 312 16.62 -15.26 -7.72
CA TYR A 312 17.21 -16.55 -8.02
C TYR A 312 16.31 -17.67 -7.53
N ASN A 313 16.06 -18.63 -8.39
CA ASN A 313 15.26 -19.82 -8.09
C ASN A 313 16.11 -20.79 -7.26
N MET A 314 15.81 -20.92 -5.99
CA MET A 314 16.44 -21.84 -5.03
C MET A 314 15.97 -23.28 -5.19
N GLY A 315 15.00 -23.52 -6.06
CA GLY A 315 14.43 -24.84 -6.32
C GLY A 315 13.00 -24.98 -5.82
N PHE A 316 12.43 -26.15 -6.09
CA PHE A 316 11.10 -26.50 -5.65
C PHE A 316 11.13 -27.03 -4.22
N ASP A 317 10.37 -26.39 -3.33
CA ASP A 317 10.18 -26.84 -1.96
C ASP A 317 9.01 -27.85 -1.90
N PHE A 318 9.34 -29.11 -1.68
CA PHE A 318 8.35 -30.19 -1.58
C PHE A 318 7.47 -30.11 -0.33
N HIS A 319 7.84 -29.29 0.67
CA HIS A 319 7.06 -29.09 1.88
C HIS A 319 5.92 -28.09 1.65
N THR A 320 6.20 -27.03 0.91
CA THR A 320 5.23 -25.97 0.58
C THR A 320 4.55 -26.21 -0.77
N GLY A 321 5.12 -27.09 -1.61
CA GLY A 321 4.61 -27.33 -2.96
C GLY A 321 4.87 -26.15 -3.93
N ALA A 322 5.79 -25.25 -3.61
CA ALA A 322 6.07 -24.05 -4.38
C ALA A 322 7.57 -23.92 -4.73
N TYR A 323 7.85 -23.11 -5.75
CA TYR A 323 9.22 -22.67 -6.04
C TYR A 323 9.62 -21.59 -5.03
N ASN A 324 10.84 -21.71 -4.50
CA ASN A 324 11.41 -20.71 -3.60
C ASN A 324 12.32 -19.78 -4.39
N TYR A 325 12.11 -18.48 -4.23
CA TYR A 325 12.88 -17.42 -4.87
C TYR A 325 13.44 -16.47 -3.82
N GLU A 326 14.69 -16.09 -3.98
CA GLU A 326 15.34 -15.10 -3.13
C GLU A 326 15.89 -13.95 -3.98
N ILE A 327 15.83 -12.73 -3.46
CA ILE A 327 16.44 -11.56 -4.09
C ILE A 327 17.97 -11.69 -3.95
N ILE A 328 18.66 -11.75 -5.08
CA ILE A 328 20.13 -11.76 -5.13
C ILE A 328 20.70 -10.40 -5.51
N TYR A 329 19.93 -9.60 -6.25
CA TYR A 329 20.31 -8.25 -6.62
C TYR A 329 19.07 -7.35 -6.66
N GLU A 330 19.21 -6.15 -6.14
CA GLU A 330 18.20 -5.12 -6.21
C GLU A 330 18.84 -3.80 -6.62
N ASN A 331 18.20 -3.11 -7.55
CA ASN A 331 18.56 -1.78 -7.99
C ASN A 331 17.44 -0.79 -7.67
N PHE A 332 17.75 0.20 -6.85
CA PHE A 332 16.85 1.29 -6.47
C PHE A 332 17.43 2.59 -7.05
N ASP A 333 17.02 2.95 -8.26
CA ASP A 333 17.49 4.14 -8.95
C ASP A 333 16.48 5.30 -8.80
N ASN A 334 16.77 6.20 -7.89
CA ASN A 334 15.98 7.41 -7.71
C ASN A 334 16.17 8.33 -8.91
N THR A 335 15.16 8.43 -9.75
CA THR A 335 15.17 9.29 -10.94
C THR A 335 14.71 10.72 -10.63
N ALA A 336 13.83 10.88 -9.64
CA ALA A 336 13.39 12.18 -9.15
C ALA A 336 12.90 12.09 -7.70
N ILE A 337 13.12 13.17 -6.95
CA ILE A 337 12.55 13.38 -5.61
C ILE A 337 12.00 14.81 -5.59
N GLY A 338 10.80 14.99 -5.11
CA GLY A 338 10.21 16.33 -5.03
C GLY A 338 9.00 16.39 -4.11
N PRO A 339 8.57 17.62 -3.78
CA PRO A 339 7.36 17.81 -3.00
C PRO A 339 6.15 17.36 -3.82
N ILE A 340 5.16 16.78 -3.15
CA ILE A 340 3.84 16.60 -3.76
C ILE A 340 3.23 17.99 -3.88
N ASN A 341 3.34 18.57 -5.07
CA ASN A 341 2.70 19.83 -5.35
C ASN A 341 1.20 19.61 -5.48
N LYS A 342 0.41 20.54 -4.93
CA LYS A 342 -1.04 20.56 -5.14
C LYS A 342 -1.32 20.47 -6.65
N VAL A 343 -2.05 19.46 -7.06
CA VAL A 343 -2.75 19.48 -8.34
C VAL A 343 -4.06 20.23 -8.16
#